data_65d0d1e6fc29c10ad00587f9905f2b15
#
_entry.id   65d0d1e6fc29c10ad00587f9905f2b15
#
_cell.length_a   1.000
_cell.length_b   1.000
_cell.length_c   1.000
_cell.angle_alpha   90.00
_cell.angle_beta   90.00
_cell.angle_gamma   90.00
#
_symmetry.space_group_name_H-M   'P 1'
#
loop_
_entity.id
_entity.type
_entity.pdbx_description
1 polymer ?
#
loop_
_entity_poly.entity_id
_entity_poly.type
_entity_poly.pdbx_seq_one_letter_code
_entity_poly.pdbx_strand_id
1 'polypeptide(L)'
;YLRVINMASEKTNVMRKLTMLKLPFKEHYYEGVVSGSDVADAMGENHEKVFKTLVTVGKSGQHFVFMIPVDEELDLKKAASAAKEKSVAMIKSKELLPLTGYIHGGCSPIGMKKQFKTFAHQTAKQFDTIYFSGGRVGSQVEMSPENLLKAVDIVFADLIRSTED
;
A
#
# COMPACT_ATOMS: atom_id res chain seq x y z
N TYR A 1 19.73 -11.62 -19.77
CA TYR A 1 19.97 -10.26 -19.20
C TYR A 1 18.92 -9.26 -19.67
N LEU A 2 18.77 -9.09 -20.97
CA LEU A 2 17.75 -8.19 -21.53
C LEU A 2 16.34 -8.58 -21.10
N ARG A 3 16.10 -9.88 -20.98
CA ARG A 3 14.80 -10.40 -20.56
C ARG A 3 14.47 -10.02 -19.11
N VAL A 4 15.46 -10.03 -18.22
CA VAL A 4 15.28 -9.64 -16.83
C VAL A 4 14.98 -8.14 -16.73
N ILE A 5 15.71 -7.32 -17.48
CA ILE A 5 15.48 -5.87 -17.54
C ILE A 5 14.08 -5.57 -18.06
N ASN A 6 13.65 -6.24 -19.13
CA ASN A 6 12.32 -6.03 -19.71
C ASN A 6 11.21 -6.41 -18.71
N MET A 7 11.39 -7.49 -17.95
CA MET A 7 10.42 -7.89 -16.92
C MET A 7 10.34 -6.87 -15.79
N ALA A 8 11.50 -6.34 -15.35
CA ALA A 8 11.55 -5.35 -14.28
C ALA A 8 10.87 -4.03 -14.67
N SER A 9 10.98 -3.63 -15.95
CA SER A 9 10.40 -2.40 -16.46
C SER A 9 8.99 -2.56 -17.03
N GLU A 10 8.44 -3.78 -17.01
CA GLU A 10 7.11 -4.03 -17.54
C GLU A 10 6.05 -3.30 -16.71
N LYS A 11 5.12 -2.63 -17.38
CA LYS A 11 4.05 -1.88 -16.72
C LYS A 11 3.10 -2.80 -15.99
N THR A 12 2.80 -2.45 -14.74
CA THR A 12 1.82 -3.16 -13.92
C THR A 12 0.41 -2.61 -14.20
N ASN A 13 -0.60 -3.32 -13.67
CA ASN A 13 -1.97 -2.81 -13.71
C ASN A 13 -2.09 -1.47 -12.98
N VAL A 14 -1.35 -1.28 -11.90
CA VAL A 14 -1.31 -0.02 -11.15
C VAL A 14 -0.87 1.12 -12.07
N MET A 15 0.25 0.92 -12.74
CA MET A 15 0.82 1.93 -13.64
C MET A 15 -0.10 2.22 -14.83
N ARG A 16 -0.69 1.17 -15.40
CA ARG A 16 -1.64 1.34 -16.51
C ARG A 16 -2.87 2.14 -16.07
N LYS A 17 -3.38 1.86 -14.87
CA LYS A 17 -4.53 2.59 -14.34
C LYS A 17 -4.21 4.05 -14.08
N LEU A 18 -3.05 4.35 -13.49
CA LEU A 18 -2.63 5.73 -13.25
C LEU A 18 -2.42 6.48 -14.56
N THR A 19 -1.84 5.84 -15.57
CA THR A 19 -1.66 6.44 -16.90
C THR A 19 -3.01 6.73 -17.54
N MET A 20 -3.94 5.79 -17.46
CA MET A 20 -5.29 5.96 -18.00
C MET A 20 -6.02 7.13 -17.33
N LEU A 21 -5.83 7.31 -16.04
CA LEU A 21 -6.42 8.42 -15.27
C LEU A 21 -5.65 9.74 -15.46
N LYS A 22 -4.53 9.71 -16.18
CA LYS A 22 -3.65 10.86 -16.41
C LYS A 22 -3.09 11.45 -15.13
N LEU A 23 -2.78 10.61 -14.17
CA LEU A 23 -2.21 11.01 -12.88
C LEU A 23 -0.69 10.83 -12.91
N PRO A 24 0.08 11.87 -12.54
CA PRO A 24 1.55 11.77 -12.53
C PRO A 24 2.04 10.80 -11.47
N PHE A 25 3.02 10.00 -11.82
CA PHE A 25 3.69 9.10 -10.89
C PHE A 25 5.09 8.78 -11.40
N LYS A 26 5.97 8.31 -10.49
CA LYS A 26 7.30 7.81 -10.85
C LYS A 26 7.38 6.34 -10.52
N GLU A 27 8.12 5.59 -11.34
CA GLU A 27 8.35 4.16 -11.15
C GLU A 27 9.71 3.96 -10.49
N HIS A 28 9.76 3.06 -9.50
CA HIS A 28 11.00 2.67 -8.84
C HIS A 28 11.08 1.16 -8.80
N TYR A 29 12.29 0.63 -8.96
CA TYR A 29 12.52 -0.82 -9.01
C TYR A 29 13.61 -1.20 -8.01
N TYR A 30 13.50 -2.40 -7.46
CA TYR A 30 14.46 -2.94 -6.50
C TYR A 30 14.52 -4.45 -6.65
N GLU A 31 15.59 -5.07 -6.14
CA GLU A 31 15.78 -6.53 -6.21
C GLU A 31 16.21 -7.07 -4.86
N GLY A 32 15.93 -8.37 -4.64
CA GLY A 32 16.49 -9.14 -3.53
C GLY A 32 15.85 -8.93 -2.17
N VAL A 33 14.85 -8.06 -2.05
CA VAL A 33 14.20 -7.77 -0.77
C VAL A 33 12.69 -7.76 -0.93
N VAL A 34 11.97 -8.07 0.15
CA VAL A 34 10.50 -8.12 0.16
C VAL A 34 9.91 -7.30 1.29
N SER A 35 10.53 -7.27 2.50
CA SER A 35 9.98 -6.50 3.61
C SER A 35 9.99 -5.01 3.29
N GLY A 36 8.97 -4.27 3.76
CA GLY A 36 8.85 -2.84 3.49
C GLY A 36 10.07 -2.03 3.94
N SER A 37 10.63 -2.36 5.10
CA SER A 37 11.82 -1.70 5.62
C SER A 37 13.02 -1.90 4.69
N ASP A 38 13.24 -3.13 4.24
CA ASP A 38 14.34 -3.46 3.31
C ASP A 38 14.10 -2.82 1.94
N VAL A 39 12.86 -2.71 1.50
CA VAL A 39 12.51 -2.03 0.24
C VAL A 39 12.89 -0.55 0.32
N ALA A 40 12.56 0.12 1.42
CA ALA A 40 12.92 1.52 1.63
C ALA A 40 14.44 1.70 1.60
N ASP A 41 15.18 0.80 2.26
CA ASP A 41 16.66 0.82 2.23
C ASP A 41 17.19 0.61 0.82
N ALA A 42 16.64 -0.35 0.09
CA ALA A 42 17.08 -0.65 -1.28
C ALA A 42 16.87 0.54 -2.23
N MET A 43 15.83 1.33 -2.00
CA MET A 43 15.59 2.55 -2.77
C MET A 43 16.37 3.76 -2.25
N GLY A 44 17.04 3.63 -1.09
CA GLY A 44 17.73 4.76 -0.46
C GLY A 44 16.77 5.85 -0.01
N GLU A 45 15.55 5.48 0.40
CA GLU A 45 14.50 6.43 0.69
C GLU A 45 14.16 6.47 2.18
N ASN A 46 13.64 7.61 2.63
CA ASN A 46 13.15 7.79 4.00
C ASN A 46 12.01 6.80 4.26
N HIS A 47 12.17 5.95 5.28
CA HIS A 47 11.18 4.94 5.65
C HIS A 47 9.80 5.52 5.96
N GLU A 48 9.75 6.73 6.48
CA GLU A 48 8.48 7.40 6.81
C GLU A 48 7.63 7.74 5.59
N LYS A 49 8.26 7.82 4.42
CA LYS A 49 7.59 8.10 3.15
C LYS A 49 7.15 6.84 2.42
N VAL A 50 7.62 5.67 2.84
CA VAL A 50 7.32 4.40 2.19
C VAL A 50 6.23 3.70 2.96
N PHE A 51 5.13 3.39 2.28
CA PHE A 51 3.91 2.83 2.90
C PHE A 51 3.70 1.39 2.44
N LYS A 52 3.30 0.55 3.38
CA LYS A 52 2.83 -0.82 3.10
C LYS A 52 1.32 -0.84 3.12
N THR A 53 0.75 -1.75 2.35
CA THR A 53 -0.71 -1.88 2.17
C THR A 53 -1.16 -3.18 2.81
N LEU A 54 -2.01 -3.09 3.82
CA LEU A 54 -2.49 -4.21 4.62
C LEU A 54 -3.98 -4.41 4.39
N VAL A 55 -4.40 -5.66 4.25
CA VAL A 55 -5.80 -6.01 4.06
C VAL A 55 -6.31 -6.69 5.33
N THR A 56 -7.47 -6.26 5.78
CA THR A 56 -8.09 -6.72 7.02
C THR A 56 -9.53 -7.14 6.79
N VAL A 57 -10.10 -7.81 7.78
CA VAL A 57 -11.52 -8.14 7.82
C VAL A 57 -12.11 -7.63 9.13
N GLY A 58 -13.25 -6.94 9.02
CA GLY A 58 -13.98 -6.47 10.18
C GLY A 58 -14.89 -7.55 10.76
N LYS A 59 -15.39 -7.30 11.96
CA LYS A 59 -16.37 -8.19 12.61
C LYS A 59 -17.59 -8.43 11.73
N SER A 60 -17.98 -7.44 10.93
CA SER A 60 -19.10 -7.52 10.00
C SER A 60 -18.85 -8.45 8.82
N GLY A 61 -17.61 -8.86 8.58
CA GLY A 61 -17.22 -9.60 7.39
C GLY A 61 -16.74 -8.72 6.25
N GLN A 62 -16.87 -7.40 6.35
CA GLN A 62 -16.37 -6.49 5.34
C GLN A 62 -14.85 -6.39 5.41
N HIS A 63 -14.21 -6.19 4.26
CA HIS A 63 -12.77 -6.03 4.17
C HIS A 63 -12.40 -4.56 4.08
N PHE A 64 -11.24 -4.21 4.66
CA PHE A 64 -10.71 -2.86 4.67
C PHE A 64 -9.23 -2.88 4.36
N VAL A 65 -8.75 -1.81 3.74
CA VAL A 65 -7.35 -1.65 3.36
C VAL A 65 -6.75 -0.52 4.18
N PHE A 66 -5.57 -0.77 4.75
CA PHE A 66 -4.85 0.23 5.54
C PHE A 66 -3.44 0.41 4.98
N MET A 67 -3.07 1.65 4.73
CA MET A 67 -1.72 2.03 4.31
C MET A 67 -1.02 2.69 5.48
N ILE A 68 0.10 2.13 5.90
CA ILE A 68 0.89 2.68 7.01
C ILE A 68 2.38 2.69 6.66
N PRO A 69 3.19 3.55 7.32
CA PRO A 69 4.63 3.54 7.10
C PRO A 69 5.23 2.17 7.36
N VAL A 70 6.21 1.78 6.54
CA VAL A 70 6.75 0.41 6.53
C VAL A 70 7.34 -0.07 7.86
N ASP A 71 7.86 0.84 8.68
CA ASP A 71 8.44 0.48 9.98
C ASP A 71 7.42 0.45 11.12
N GLU A 72 6.19 0.83 10.85
CA GLU A 72 5.14 0.90 11.87
C GLU A 72 4.26 -0.34 11.85
N GLU A 73 3.56 -0.55 12.94
CA GLU A 73 2.56 -1.63 13.06
C GLU A 73 1.15 -1.04 13.08
N LEU A 74 0.23 -1.70 12.41
CA LEU A 74 -1.18 -1.32 12.45
C LEU A 74 -1.74 -1.54 13.85
N ASP A 75 -2.31 -0.49 14.43
CA ASP A 75 -3.06 -0.60 15.68
C ASP A 75 -4.47 -1.07 15.33
N LEU A 76 -4.78 -2.31 15.67
CA LEU A 76 -6.06 -2.91 15.28
C LEU A 76 -7.27 -2.22 15.93
N LYS A 77 -7.11 -1.63 17.10
CA LYS A 77 -8.18 -0.86 17.74
C LYS A 77 -8.43 0.45 17.02
N LYS A 78 -7.35 1.16 16.64
CA LYS A 78 -7.47 2.40 15.86
C LYS A 78 -8.05 2.11 14.48
N ALA A 79 -7.65 1.00 13.87
CA ALA A 79 -8.18 0.57 12.57
C ALA A 79 -9.68 0.30 12.67
N ALA A 80 -10.12 -0.42 13.69
CA ALA A 80 -11.53 -0.71 13.92
C ALA A 80 -12.33 0.57 14.13
N SER A 81 -11.79 1.50 14.91
CA SER A 81 -12.43 2.79 15.14
C SER A 81 -12.59 3.58 13.84
N ALA A 82 -11.53 3.64 13.02
CA ALA A 82 -11.58 4.34 11.74
C ALA A 82 -12.62 3.71 10.80
N ALA A 83 -12.69 2.38 10.76
CA ALA A 83 -13.60 1.64 9.90
C ALA A 83 -15.02 1.53 10.46
N LYS A 84 -15.24 2.00 11.70
CA LYS A 84 -16.52 1.88 12.41
C LYS A 84 -16.95 0.42 12.58
N GLU A 85 -15.99 -0.42 12.91
CA GLU A 85 -16.18 -1.83 13.21
C GLU A 85 -15.94 -2.10 14.70
N LYS A 86 -16.54 -3.16 15.22
CA LYS A 86 -16.29 -3.58 16.59
C LYS A 86 -14.84 -4.07 16.77
N SER A 87 -14.34 -4.75 15.74
CA SER A 87 -12.96 -5.23 15.70
C SER A 87 -12.56 -5.46 14.25
N VAL A 88 -11.25 -5.43 14.00
CA VAL A 88 -10.68 -5.84 12.72
C VAL A 88 -9.51 -6.79 13.01
N ALA A 89 -9.26 -7.68 12.07
CA ALA A 89 -8.14 -8.61 12.12
C ALA A 89 -7.47 -8.68 10.76
N MET A 90 -6.18 -9.01 10.76
CA MET A 90 -5.48 -9.26 9.51
C MET A 90 -6.08 -10.49 8.84
N ILE A 91 -6.24 -10.45 7.53
CA ILE A 91 -6.64 -11.65 6.78
C ILE A 91 -5.49 -12.66 6.77
N LYS A 92 -5.82 -13.93 6.48
CA LYS A 92 -4.78 -14.96 6.30
C LYS A 92 -4.06 -14.73 4.98
N SER A 93 -2.76 -15.02 4.94
CA SER A 93 -1.94 -14.84 3.73
C SER A 93 -2.57 -15.48 2.49
N LYS A 94 -3.16 -16.67 2.64
CA LYS A 94 -3.79 -17.39 1.53
C LYS A 94 -5.01 -16.69 0.95
N GLU A 95 -5.60 -15.75 1.69
CA GLU A 95 -6.79 -15.02 1.24
C GLU A 95 -6.45 -13.81 0.39
N LEU A 96 -5.21 -13.33 0.44
CA LEU A 96 -4.83 -12.08 -0.20
C LEU A 96 -5.00 -12.12 -1.72
N LEU A 97 -4.44 -13.15 -2.36
CA LEU A 97 -4.52 -13.26 -3.83
C LEU A 97 -5.95 -13.39 -4.34
N PRO A 98 -6.80 -14.28 -3.78
CA PRO A 98 -8.20 -14.35 -4.25
C PRO A 98 -8.97 -13.05 -4.05
N LEU A 99 -8.71 -12.33 -2.95
CA LEU A 99 -9.42 -11.08 -2.65
C LEU A 99 -8.96 -9.89 -3.49
N THR A 100 -7.67 -9.75 -3.68
CA THR A 100 -7.10 -8.52 -4.24
C THR A 100 -6.48 -8.69 -5.61
N GLY A 101 -6.04 -9.89 -5.95
CA GLY A 101 -5.23 -10.13 -7.14
C GLY A 101 -3.73 -9.91 -6.91
N TYR A 102 -3.35 -9.55 -5.69
CA TYR A 102 -1.96 -9.29 -5.32
C TYR A 102 -1.42 -10.35 -4.37
N ILE A 103 -0.11 -10.50 -4.34
CA ILE A 103 0.59 -11.37 -3.40
C ILE A 103 1.28 -10.54 -2.33
N HIS A 104 1.68 -11.18 -1.25
CA HIS A 104 2.44 -10.55 -0.17
C HIS A 104 3.72 -9.91 -0.73
N GLY A 105 3.97 -8.66 -0.35
CA GLY A 105 5.10 -7.89 -0.87
C GLY A 105 4.81 -7.14 -2.16
N GLY A 106 3.67 -7.40 -2.79
CA GLY A 106 3.26 -6.72 -4.02
C GLY A 106 1.85 -6.15 -3.97
N CYS A 107 1.28 -6.02 -2.77
CA CYS A 107 -0.09 -5.51 -2.61
C CYS A 107 -0.12 -3.99 -2.71
N SER A 108 -0.92 -3.48 -3.64
CA SER A 108 -1.10 -2.05 -3.86
C SER A 108 -2.52 -1.62 -3.52
N PRO A 109 -2.73 -0.36 -3.08
CA PRO A 109 -4.08 0.16 -2.86
C PRO A 109 -4.83 0.39 -4.17
N ILE A 110 -4.12 0.41 -5.30
CA ILE A 110 -4.70 0.68 -6.62
C ILE A 110 -4.83 -0.64 -7.39
N GLY A 111 -5.93 -0.80 -8.11
CA GLY A 111 -6.07 -1.91 -9.04
C GLY A 111 -6.44 -3.24 -8.42
N MET A 112 -6.95 -3.27 -7.21
CA MET A 112 -7.48 -4.49 -6.60
C MET A 112 -8.66 -5.05 -7.40
N LYS A 113 -8.84 -6.37 -7.38
CA LYS A 113 -9.98 -7.03 -8.05
C LYS A 113 -11.30 -6.41 -7.62
N LYS A 114 -11.43 -6.10 -6.33
CA LYS A 114 -12.55 -5.37 -5.75
C LYS A 114 -11.97 -4.25 -4.91
N GLN A 115 -12.44 -3.03 -5.12
CA GLN A 115 -11.95 -1.90 -4.34
C GLN A 115 -12.63 -1.89 -2.97
N PHE A 116 -11.85 -2.12 -1.94
CA PHE A 116 -12.31 -2.06 -0.55
C PHE A 116 -12.10 -0.66 0.01
N LYS A 117 -12.87 -0.32 1.03
CA LYS A 117 -12.70 0.96 1.73
C LYS A 117 -11.26 1.06 2.25
N THR A 118 -10.59 2.16 1.94
CA THR A 118 -9.16 2.34 2.16
C THR A 118 -8.89 3.49 3.10
N PHE A 119 -7.94 3.27 4.02
CA PHE A 119 -7.49 4.25 5.00
C PHE A 119 -5.98 4.37 4.88
N ALA A 120 -5.44 5.56 5.14
CA ALA A 120 -4.00 5.77 5.20
C ALA A 120 -3.65 6.51 6.48
N HIS A 121 -2.50 6.16 7.05
CA HIS A 121 -2.03 6.86 8.24
C HIS A 121 -1.80 8.34 7.89
N GLN A 122 -2.23 9.19 8.79
CA GLN A 122 -2.32 10.64 8.57
C GLN A 122 -1.00 11.32 8.21
N THR A 123 0.15 10.73 8.55
CA THR A 123 1.45 11.29 8.18
C THR A 123 1.68 11.34 6.68
N ALA A 124 0.93 10.56 5.90
CA ALA A 124 1.04 10.58 4.44
C ALA A 124 0.83 12.00 3.88
N LYS A 125 -0.03 12.79 4.51
CA LYS A 125 -0.34 14.16 4.06
C LYS A 125 0.79 15.15 4.28
N GLN A 126 1.81 14.78 5.07
CA GLN A 126 2.94 15.67 5.38
C GLN A 126 4.01 15.67 4.27
N PHE A 127 3.94 14.77 3.33
CA PHE A 127 4.94 14.60 2.28
C PHE A 127 4.42 15.07 0.93
N ASP A 128 5.30 15.62 0.11
CA ASP A 128 4.97 15.96 -1.27
C ASP A 128 4.64 14.72 -2.07
N THR A 129 5.39 13.65 -1.85
CA THR A 129 5.13 12.35 -2.46
C THR A 129 5.33 11.24 -1.44
N ILE A 130 4.62 10.13 -1.64
CA ILE A 130 4.80 8.90 -0.88
C ILE A 130 5.05 7.75 -1.84
N TYR A 131 5.60 6.65 -1.30
CA TYR A 131 5.92 5.44 -2.06
C TYR A 131 5.02 4.31 -1.59
N PHE A 132 4.56 3.49 -2.51
CA PHE A 132 3.81 2.28 -2.18
C PHE A 132 3.98 1.26 -3.31
N SER A 133 3.53 0.02 -3.08
CA SER A 133 3.72 -1.04 -4.06
C SER A 133 3.15 -0.69 -5.44
N GLY A 134 3.94 -0.95 -6.47
CA GLY A 134 3.50 -0.82 -7.85
C GLY A 134 2.65 -1.98 -8.35
N GLY A 135 2.33 -2.95 -7.49
CA GLY A 135 1.48 -4.07 -7.85
C GLY A 135 2.21 -5.39 -8.04
N ARG A 136 3.50 -5.44 -7.76
CA ARG A 136 4.30 -6.67 -7.75
C ARG A 136 5.56 -6.44 -6.93
N VAL A 137 6.15 -7.54 -6.46
CA VAL A 137 7.45 -7.50 -5.77
C VAL A 137 8.49 -6.92 -6.73
N GLY A 138 9.30 -5.99 -6.26
CA GLY A 138 10.34 -5.36 -7.08
C GLY A 138 9.92 -4.02 -7.69
N SER A 139 8.66 -3.60 -7.50
CA SER A 139 8.13 -2.38 -8.10
C SER A 139 7.47 -1.50 -7.06
N GLN A 140 7.82 -0.22 -7.08
CA GLN A 140 7.20 0.81 -6.25
C GLN A 140 6.73 1.95 -7.13
N VAL A 141 5.68 2.63 -6.71
CA VAL A 141 5.17 3.85 -7.33
C VAL A 141 5.36 4.99 -6.34
N GLU A 142 5.80 6.11 -6.86
CA GLU A 142 5.89 7.37 -6.10
C GLU A 142 4.90 8.36 -6.67
N MET A 143 4.02 8.91 -5.84
CA MET A 143 3.08 9.94 -6.28
C MET A 143 2.63 10.78 -5.10
N SER A 144 2.05 11.94 -5.41
CA SER A 144 1.52 12.81 -4.35
C SER A 144 0.28 12.19 -3.71
N PRO A 145 0.08 12.39 -2.40
CA PRO A 145 -1.16 11.97 -1.74
C PRO A 145 -2.41 12.57 -2.39
N GLU A 146 -2.32 13.81 -2.87
CA GLU A 146 -3.44 14.47 -3.54
C GLU A 146 -3.88 13.72 -4.80
N ASN A 147 -2.90 13.29 -5.61
CA ASN A 147 -3.19 12.54 -6.83
C ASN A 147 -3.64 11.10 -6.51
N LEU A 148 -3.11 10.51 -5.45
CA LEU A 148 -3.57 9.21 -4.99
C LEU A 148 -5.06 9.23 -4.64
N LEU A 149 -5.54 10.29 -4.01
CA LEU A 149 -6.96 10.46 -3.69
C LEU A 149 -7.87 10.50 -4.93
N LYS A 150 -7.31 10.88 -6.08
CA LYS A 150 -8.06 10.86 -7.34
C LYS A 150 -8.18 9.46 -7.92
N ALA A 151 -7.29 8.55 -7.53
CA ALA A 151 -7.31 7.17 -7.99
C ALA A 151 -8.11 6.25 -7.06
N VAL A 152 -8.07 6.52 -5.75
CA VAL A 152 -8.72 5.70 -4.71
C VAL A 152 -9.24 6.63 -3.62
N ASP A 153 -10.47 6.42 -3.20
CA ASP A 153 -11.01 7.13 -2.04
C ASP A 153 -10.27 6.67 -0.79
N ILE A 154 -9.63 7.60 -0.10
CA ILE A 154 -8.86 7.30 1.10
C ILE A 154 -9.29 8.23 2.24
N VAL A 155 -9.49 7.64 3.41
CA VAL A 155 -9.71 8.38 4.64
C VAL A 155 -8.42 8.35 5.44
N PHE A 156 -7.92 9.53 5.85
CA PHE A 156 -6.72 9.64 6.66
C PHE A 156 -7.08 9.59 8.13
N ALA A 157 -6.32 8.84 8.91
CA ALA A 157 -6.55 8.66 10.34
C ALA A 157 -5.26 8.23 11.03
N ASP A 158 -5.25 8.29 12.36
CA ASP A 158 -4.18 7.70 13.15
C ASP A 158 -4.40 6.19 13.18
N LEU A 159 -3.46 5.44 12.63
CA LEU A 159 -3.60 3.99 12.43
C LEU A 159 -2.47 3.17 13.05
N ILE A 160 -1.43 3.82 13.57
CA ILE A 160 -0.24 3.12 14.02
C ILE A 160 -0.22 2.94 15.52
N ARG A 161 0.48 1.88 15.97
CA ARG A 161 0.65 1.63 17.40
C ARG A 161 1.53 2.70 18.01
N SER A 162 1.16 3.13 19.23
CA SER A 162 1.94 4.10 19.97
C SER A 162 3.25 3.44 20.45
N THR A 163 4.36 4.18 20.30
CA THR A 163 5.67 3.70 20.78
C THR A 163 5.82 3.79 22.30
N GLU A 164 4.89 4.44 22.98
CA GLU A 164 4.92 4.60 24.44
C GLU A 164 4.23 3.46 25.18
N ASP A 165 3.59 2.57 24.49
CA ASP A 165 2.85 1.44 25.08
C ASP A 165 3.71 0.19 25.26
#